data_5bedea296d702310683f2854bc60cf96
#
_entry.id   5bedea296d702310683f2854bc60cf96
#
_cell.length_a   1.000
_cell.length_b   1.000
_cell.length_c   1.000
_cell.angle_alpha   90.00
_cell.angle_beta   90.00
_cell.angle_gamma   90.00
#
_symmetry.space_group_name_H-M   'P 1'
#
loop_
_entity.id
_entity.type
_entity.pdbx_description
1 polymer ?
#
loop_
_entity_poly.entity_id
_entity_poly.type
_entity_poly.pdbx_seq_one_letter_code
_entity_poly.pdbx_strand_id
1 'polypeptide(L)'
;GFFSVDEETIKYLKLTSRSSDLIDIVEKYHKIQGLWADDTCDYNDTIHLNLEKVQASLAGPKRPQDRINLESVNLNFKEFSKNKPVEKEVKNHNYKMQDGNVVIAAITSCTNTSNPDVLVAAGLVAKKACELGLQVKPWVKTSLAPGSKVVTDYLDKSGLNKYLDQLGFHLVGYGCTTCIGNSGPLEKDIAGCIAKNDLTV
;
A
#
# COMPACT_ATOMS: atom_id res chain seq x y z
N GLY A 1 -17.61 13.84 1.29
CA GLY A 1 -18.03 12.76 2.20
C GLY A 1 -17.94 13.19 3.64
N PHE A 2 -18.75 12.62 4.49
CA PHE A 2 -18.77 12.84 5.93
C PHE A 2 -18.55 11.49 6.62
N PHE A 3 -17.63 11.48 7.59
CA PHE A 3 -17.37 10.36 8.47
C PHE A 3 -17.57 10.83 9.90
N SER A 4 -18.47 10.19 10.62
CA SER A 4 -18.72 10.52 12.02
C SER A 4 -17.50 10.20 12.88
N VAL A 5 -17.32 10.96 13.93
CA VAL A 5 -16.36 10.64 15.00
C VAL A 5 -16.97 9.60 15.93
N ASP A 6 -16.18 8.60 16.29
CA ASP A 6 -16.57 7.46 17.10
C ASP A 6 -15.51 7.11 18.17
N GLU A 7 -15.71 6.03 18.88
CA GLU A 7 -14.78 5.54 19.89
C GLU A 7 -13.44 5.10 19.30
N GLU A 8 -13.42 4.58 18.06
CA GLU A 8 -12.17 4.20 17.40
C GLU A 8 -11.33 5.43 17.06
N THR A 9 -11.98 6.53 16.69
CA THR A 9 -11.31 7.83 16.51
C THR A 9 -10.66 8.28 17.81
N ILE A 10 -11.35 8.15 18.95
CA ILE A 10 -10.80 8.50 20.28
C ILE A 10 -9.61 7.60 20.64
N LYS A 11 -9.70 6.30 20.38
CA LYS A 11 -8.57 5.36 20.59
C LYS A 11 -7.35 5.75 19.75
N TYR A 12 -7.56 6.10 18.48
CA TYR A 12 -6.48 6.55 17.59
C TYR A 12 -5.81 7.83 18.11
N LEU A 13 -6.58 8.81 18.57
CA LEU A 13 -6.04 10.05 19.13
C LEU A 13 -5.19 9.79 20.38
N LYS A 14 -5.62 8.87 21.25
CA LYS A 14 -4.84 8.41 22.41
C LYS A 14 -3.55 7.73 21.99
N LEU A 15 -3.62 6.79 21.04
CA LEU A 15 -2.48 6.04 20.52
C LEU A 15 -1.43 6.98 19.90
N THR A 16 -1.88 8.02 19.22
CA THR A 16 -1.00 9.01 18.57
C THR A 16 -0.59 10.17 19.49
N SER A 17 -0.74 9.98 20.80
CA SER A 17 -0.26 10.90 21.85
C SER A 17 -0.83 12.32 21.78
N ARG A 18 -2.09 12.45 21.43
CA ARG A 18 -2.82 13.73 21.58
C ARG A 18 -3.07 13.99 23.06
N SER A 19 -3.08 15.26 23.46
CA SER A 19 -3.33 15.61 24.87
C SER A 19 -4.72 15.18 25.32
N SER A 20 -4.84 14.81 26.60
CA SER A 20 -6.14 14.44 27.22
C SER A 20 -7.20 15.51 27.01
N ASP A 21 -6.82 16.78 27.17
CA ASP A 21 -7.72 17.92 27.05
C ASP A 21 -8.27 18.05 25.61
N LEU A 22 -7.41 17.88 24.61
CA LEU A 22 -7.86 17.89 23.22
C LEU A 22 -8.81 16.73 22.93
N ILE A 23 -8.51 15.53 23.42
CA ILE A 23 -9.35 14.35 23.23
C ILE A 23 -10.72 14.55 23.88
N ASP A 24 -10.78 15.10 25.09
CA ASP A 24 -12.01 15.42 25.81
C ASP A 24 -12.85 16.48 25.05
N ILE A 25 -12.20 17.50 24.51
CA ILE A 25 -12.85 18.51 23.66
C ILE A 25 -13.43 17.88 22.41
N VAL A 26 -12.66 17.04 21.69
CA VAL A 26 -13.11 16.37 20.46
C VAL A 26 -14.35 15.53 20.76
N GLU A 27 -14.33 14.71 21.79
CA GLU A 27 -15.46 13.84 22.17
C GLU A 27 -16.70 14.65 22.52
N LYS A 28 -16.57 15.61 23.44
CA LYS A 28 -17.68 16.46 23.88
C LYS A 28 -18.27 17.29 22.75
N TYR A 29 -17.41 17.91 21.94
CA TYR A 29 -17.85 18.73 20.81
C TYR A 29 -18.70 17.93 19.83
N HIS A 30 -18.20 16.77 19.40
CA HIS A 30 -18.91 15.96 18.41
C HIS A 30 -20.22 15.39 18.96
N LYS A 31 -20.28 15.03 20.25
CA LYS A 31 -21.53 14.60 20.90
C LYS A 31 -22.54 15.75 20.99
N ILE A 32 -22.13 16.95 21.39
CA ILE A 32 -23.03 18.11 21.53
C ILE A 32 -23.54 18.59 20.16
N GLN A 33 -22.69 18.54 19.13
CA GLN A 33 -23.04 18.99 17.79
C GLN A 33 -23.82 17.94 16.96
N GLY A 34 -24.06 16.74 17.51
CA GLY A 34 -24.73 15.66 16.75
C GLY A 34 -23.89 15.11 15.62
N LEU A 35 -22.56 15.19 15.74
CA LEU A 35 -21.57 14.69 14.77
C LEU A 35 -20.93 13.37 15.20
N TRP A 36 -21.34 12.85 16.35
CA TRP A 36 -20.92 11.54 16.83
C TRP A 36 -21.62 10.44 16.05
N ALA A 37 -20.92 9.33 15.86
CA ALA A 37 -21.48 8.18 15.13
C ALA A 37 -22.70 7.63 15.89
N ASP A 38 -23.83 7.64 15.23
CA ASP A 38 -25.04 6.97 15.66
C ASP A 38 -25.81 6.42 14.44
N ASP A 39 -26.75 5.52 14.67
CA ASP A 39 -27.56 4.88 13.62
C ASP A 39 -28.92 5.54 13.44
N THR A 40 -29.10 6.78 13.95
CA THR A 40 -30.40 7.49 13.95
C THR A 40 -30.64 8.33 12.70
N CYS A 41 -29.66 8.45 11.82
CA CYS A 41 -29.78 9.25 10.60
C CYS A 41 -30.69 8.59 9.58
N ASP A 42 -31.59 9.37 8.99
CA ASP A 42 -32.42 8.97 7.86
C ASP A 42 -31.72 9.32 6.54
N TYR A 43 -31.43 8.33 5.73
CA TYR A 43 -30.69 8.50 4.48
C TYR A 43 -31.59 8.29 3.28
N ASN A 44 -31.36 9.06 2.19
CA ASN A 44 -32.08 8.89 0.94
C ASN A 44 -31.82 7.52 0.29
N ASP A 45 -30.64 6.96 0.50
CA ASP A 45 -30.24 5.64 0.00
C ASP A 45 -29.19 5.01 0.91
N THR A 46 -29.16 3.71 0.99
CA THR A 46 -28.26 2.96 1.86
C THR A 46 -27.63 1.77 1.12
N ILE A 47 -26.33 1.65 1.20
CA ILE A 47 -25.58 0.51 0.65
C ILE A 47 -25.03 -0.33 1.79
N HIS A 48 -25.38 -1.62 1.80
CA HIS A 48 -24.86 -2.58 2.76
C HIS A 48 -23.77 -3.44 2.16
N LEU A 49 -22.56 -3.40 2.75
CA LEU A 49 -21.43 -4.26 2.39
C LEU A 49 -21.11 -5.22 3.56
N ASN A 50 -21.28 -6.52 3.32
CA ASN A 50 -20.83 -7.52 4.28
C ASN A 50 -19.32 -7.75 4.09
N LEU A 51 -18.52 -7.33 5.07
CA LEU A 51 -17.05 -7.43 5.03
C LEU A 51 -16.55 -8.89 5.04
N GLU A 52 -17.32 -9.84 5.58
CA GLU A 52 -16.96 -11.28 5.54
C GLU A 52 -16.93 -11.84 4.12
N LYS A 53 -17.65 -11.20 3.18
CA LYS A 53 -17.66 -11.58 1.77
C LYS A 53 -16.53 -10.95 0.96
N VAL A 54 -15.75 -10.06 1.56
CA VAL A 54 -14.62 -9.43 0.88
C VAL A 54 -13.46 -10.42 0.81
N GLN A 55 -13.09 -10.80 -0.40
CA GLN A 55 -12.00 -11.73 -0.67
C GLN A 55 -10.73 -10.98 -1.05
N ALA A 56 -9.58 -11.59 -0.76
CA ALA A 56 -8.29 -11.12 -1.25
C ALA A 56 -8.32 -11.01 -2.77
N SER A 57 -7.97 -9.86 -3.30
CA SER A 57 -8.13 -9.54 -4.71
C SER A 57 -6.99 -8.66 -5.21
N LEU A 58 -6.73 -8.74 -6.50
CA LEU A 58 -5.89 -7.81 -7.25
C LEU A 58 -6.76 -6.98 -8.19
N ALA A 59 -6.21 -5.89 -8.69
CA ALA A 59 -6.83 -5.08 -9.74
C ALA A 59 -5.92 -5.01 -10.96
N GLY A 60 -6.51 -4.98 -12.14
CA GLY A 60 -5.78 -4.90 -13.40
C GLY A 60 -6.17 -6.01 -14.39
N PRO A 61 -5.46 -6.07 -15.54
CA PRO A 61 -4.19 -5.39 -15.83
C PRO A 61 -4.31 -3.92 -16.24
N LYS A 62 -5.50 -3.46 -16.65
CA LYS A 62 -5.62 -2.13 -17.27
C LYS A 62 -6.21 -1.06 -16.32
N ARG A 63 -7.18 -1.43 -15.50
CA ARG A 63 -7.97 -0.47 -14.72
C ARG A 63 -8.13 -0.92 -13.27
N PRO A 64 -8.22 0.02 -12.30
CA PRO A 64 -8.41 -0.33 -10.89
C PRO A 64 -9.68 -1.13 -10.59
N GLN A 65 -10.73 -0.94 -11.39
CA GLN A 65 -12.00 -1.67 -11.25
C GLN A 65 -11.98 -3.07 -11.86
N ASP A 66 -10.96 -3.44 -12.62
CA ASP A 66 -10.79 -4.79 -13.16
C ASP A 66 -10.33 -5.71 -12.02
N ARG A 67 -11.28 -6.13 -11.18
CA ARG A 67 -11.01 -6.93 -9.98
C ARG A 67 -10.84 -8.39 -10.33
N ILE A 68 -9.79 -8.99 -9.79
CA ILE A 68 -9.47 -10.42 -9.93
C ILE A 68 -9.28 -11.01 -8.53
N ASN A 69 -9.98 -12.09 -8.19
CA ASN A 69 -9.74 -12.81 -6.95
C ASN A 69 -8.33 -13.43 -6.96
N LEU A 70 -7.64 -13.40 -5.83
CA LEU A 70 -6.26 -13.86 -5.70
C LEU A 70 -6.07 -15.30 -6.22
N GLU A 71 -7.03 -16.18 -5.98
CA GLU A 71 -7.01 -17.56 -6.45
C GLU A 71 -7.03 -17.68 -7.98
N SER A 72 -7.61 -16.70 -8.67
CA SER A 72 -7.76 -16.68 -10.13
C SER A 72 -6.62 -15.98 -10.86
N VAL A 73 -5.69 -15.36 -10.15
CA VAL A 73 -4.61 -14.55 -10.76
C VAL A 73 -3.77 -15.36 -11.75
N ASN A 74 -3.40 -16.58 -11.39
CA ASN A 74 -2.58 -17.44 -12.27
C ASN A 74 -3.31 -17.79 -13.58
N LEU A 75 -4.61 -18.10 -13.53
CA LEU A 75 -5.40 -18.39 -14.72
C LEU A 75 -5.56 -17.15 -15.59
N ASN A 76 -5.92 -16.03 -14.97
CA ASN A 76 -6.06 -14.75 -15.64
C ASN A 76 -4.75 -14.32 -16.32
N PHE A 77 -3.62 -14.45 -15.63
CA PHE A 77 -2.31 -14.10 -16.18
C PHE A 77 -1.98 -14.93 -17.43
N LYS A 78 -2.32 -16.23 -17.44
CA LYS A 78 -2.13 -17.10 -18.61
C LYS A 78 -2.95 -16.68 -19.83
N GLU A 79 -4.10 -16.06 -19.63
CA GLU A 79 -4.94 -15.52 -20.71
C GLU A 79 -4.31 -14.27 -21.33
N PHE A 80 -3.63 -13.44 -20.54
CA PHE A 80 -2.92 -12.24 -21.03
C PHE A 80 -1.54 -12.54 -21.59
N SER A 81 -0.82 -13.47 -20.98
CA SER A 81 0.50 -13.93 -21.44
C SER A 81 0.31 -14.84 -22.66
N LYS A 82 0.38 -14.26 -23.84
CA LYS A 82 0.19 -14.95 -25.12
C LYS A 82 1.19 -16.05 -25.41
N ASN A 83 2.27 -16.13 -24.64
CA ASN A 83 3.39 -17.05 -24.82
C ASN A 83 3.88 -17.61 -23.48
N LYS A 84 4.61 -18.72 -23.55
CA LYS A 84 5.40 -19.17 -22.38
C LYS A 84 6.38 -18.06 -22.01
N PRO A 85 6.53 -17.77 -20.70
CA PRO A 85 7.48 -16.76 -20.24
C PRO A 85 8.85 -17.03 -20.85
N VAL A 86 9.34 -16.09 -21.67
CA VAL A 86 10.67 -16.16 -22.28
C VAL A 86 11.52 -15.09 -21.65
N GLU A 87 12.64 -15.50 -21.07
CA GLU A 87 13.61 -14.57 -20.51
C GLU A 87 14.21 -13.66 -21.59
N LYS A 88 14.25 -12.37 -21.30
CA LYS A 88 14.82 -11.33 -22.15
C LYS A 88 15.96 -10.64 -21.42
N GLU A 89 17.10 -10.52 -22.08
CA GLU A 89 18.25 -9.79 -21.54
C GLU A 89 17.95 -8.30 -21.44
N VAL A 90 18.33 -7.71 -20.29
CA VAL A 90 18.26 -6.27 -20.08
C VAL A 90 19.57 -5.65 -20.49
N LYS A 91 19.53 -4.65 -21.37
CA LYS A 91 20.74 -3.97 -21.85
C LYS A 91 21.56 -3.41 -20.70
N ASN A 92 22.89 -3.55 -20.77
CA ASN A 92 23.84 -3.08 -19.75
C ASN A 92 23.70 -3.73 -18.36
N HIS A 93 22.92 -4.79 -18.22
CA HIS A 93 22.73 -5.52 -16.97
C HIS A 93 23.03 -7.00 -17.13
N ASN A 94 23.34 -7.66 -16.01
CA ASN A 94 23.65 -9.09 -15.95
C ASN A 94 22.45 -9.96 -15.55
N TYR A 95 21.23 -9.43 -15.65
CA TYR A 95 20.00 -10.13 -15.34
C TYR A 95 19.03 -10.10 -16.53
N LYS A 96 18.03 -10.97 -16.44
CA LYS A 96 16.98 -11.12 -17.44
C LYS A 96 15.64 -10.82 -16.85
N MET A 97 14.70 -10.40 -17.67
CA MET A 97 13.30 -10.17 -17.32
C MET A 97 12.38 -11.05 -18.15
N GLN A 98 11.21 -11.32 -17.64
CA GLN A 98 10.17 -12.10 -18.30
C GLN A 98 8.78 -11.60 -17.92
N ASP A 99 7.76 -12.08 -18.61
CA ASP A 99 6.38 -11.84 -18.24
C ASP A 99 6.11 -12.27 -16.79
N GLY A 100 5.32 -11.46 -16.08
CA GLY A 100 5.00 -11.66 -14.67
C GLY A 100 6.04 -11.15 -13.68
N ASN A 101 7.11 -10.50 -14.14
CA ASN A 101 8.02 -9.84 -13.19
C ASN A 101 7.37 -8.62 -12.56
N VAL A 102 7.51 -8.49 -11.23
CA VAL A 102 7.17 -7.27 -10.51
C VAL A 102 8.25 -6.24 -10.75
N VAL A 103 7.90 -5.06 -11.21
CA VAL A 103 8.85 -3.95 -11.49
C VAL A 103 8.68 -2.74 -10.59
N ILE A 104 7.55 -2.64 -9.89
CA ILE A 104 7.27 -1.59 -8.90
C ILE A 104 6.71 -2.24 -7.65
N ALA A 105 7.28 -1.94 -6.50
CA ALA A 105 6.77 -2.31 -5.19
C ALA A 105 6.79 -1.07 -4.28
N ALA A 106 5.62 -0.62 -3.84
CA ALA A 106 5.51 0.60 -3.07
C ALA A 106 4.68 0.39 -1.81
N ILE A 107 5.19 0.89 -0.70
CA ILE A 107 4.43 1.06 0.53
C ILE A 107 3.83 2.47 0.48
N THR A 108 2.50 2.54 0.36
CA THR A 108 1.77 3.80 0.20
C THR A 108 0.93 4.12 1.43
N SER A 109 0.23 5.23 1.41
CA SER A 109 0.08 6.12 2.52
C SER A 109 -1.27 6.17 3.22
N CYS A 110 -2.34 6.46 2.50
CA CYS A 110 -3.48 7.15 3.12
C CYS A 110 -4.17 6.33 4.23
N THR A 111 -4.73 5.20 3.91
CA THR A 111 -5.44 4.32 4.85
C THR A 111 -4.50 3.70 5.89
N ASN A 112 -3.29 3.35 5.47
CA ASN A 112 -2.29 2.72 6.33
C ASN A 112 -1.77 3.65 7.43
N THR A 113 -1.79 4.96 7.21
CA THR A 113 -1.37 5.96 8.21
C THR A 113 -2.25 5.89 9.46
N SER A 114 -3.54 5.68 9.32
CA SER A 114 -4.48 5.56 10.44
C SER A 114 -4.52 4.16 11.07
N ASN A 115 -3.80 3.20 10.51
CA ASN A 115 -3.67 1.84 11.05
C ASN A 115 -2.18 1.48 11.26
N PRO A 116 -1.57 1.88 12.39
CA PRO A 116 -0.16 1.61 12.68
C PRO A 116 0.21 0.13 12.64
N ASP A 117 -0.70 -0.76 13.01
CA ASP A 117 -0.46 -2.21 13.06
C ASP A 117 -0.03 -2.76 11.70
N VAL A 118 -0.66 -2.30 10.62
CA VAL A 118 -0.34 -2.74 9.25
C VAL A 118 1.08 -2.34 8.85
N LEU A 119 1.51 -1.12 9.18
CA LEU A 119 2.85 -0.64 8.84
C LEU A 119 3.92 -1.21 9.76
N VAL A 120 3.62 -1.43 11.02
CA VAL A 120 4.50 -2.17 11.94
C VAL A 120 4.65 -3.62 11.45
N ALA A 121 3.57 -4.27 11.03
CA ALA A 121 3.62 -5.61 10.44
C ALA A 121 4.50 -5.64 9.17
N ALA A 122 4.38 -4.65 8.29
CA ALA A 122 5.25 -4.52 7.11
C ALA A 122 6.74 -4.39 7.51
N GLY A 123 7.04 -3.58 8.54
CA GLY A 123 8.39 -3.46 9.09
C GLY A 123 8.92 -4.75 9.70
N LEU A 124 8.07 -5.52 10.38
CA LEU A 124 8.43 -6.85 10.91
C LEU A 124 8.67 -7.88 9.80
N VAL A 125 7.89 -7.84 8.72
CA VAL A 125 8.12 -8.67 7.53
C VAL A 125 9.46 -8.31 6.90
N ALA A 126 9.76 -7.01 6.74
CA ALA A 126 11.05 -6.54 6.23
C ALA A 126 12.21 -7.02 7.12
N LYS A 127 12.08 -6.90 8.44
CA LYS A 127 13.07 -7.42 9.40
C LYS A 127 13.31 -8.91 9.18
N LYS A 128 12.25 -9.71 9.12
CA LYS A 128 12.35 -11.16 8.92
C LYS A 128 12.99 -11.51 7.58
N ALA A 129 12.65 -10.79 6.52
CA ALA A 129 13.24 -10.95 5.20
C ALA A 129 14.76 -10.69 5.23
N CYS A 130 15.20 -9.59 5.87
CA CYS A 130 16.61 -9.29 6.04
C CYS A 130 17.35 -10.36 6.84
N GLU A 131 16.77 -10.84 7.95
CA GLU A 131 17.34 -11.91 8.77
C GLU A 131 17.50 -13.23 8.00
N LEU A 132 16.62 -13.49 7.02
CA LEU A 132 16.72 -14.64 6.11
C LEU A 132 17.63 -14.40 4.90
N GLY A 133 18.27 -13.23 4.80
CA GLY A 133 19.14 -12.87 3.68
C GLY A 133 18.40 -12.61 2.36
N LEU A 134 17.09 -12.39 2.40
CA LEU A 134 16.31 -12.07 1.22
C LEU A 134 16.62 -10.65 0.72
N GLN A 135 16.62 -10.49 -0.60
CA GLN A 135 16.88 -9.21 -1.26
C GLN A 135 15.83 -8.94 -2.32
N VAL A 136 15.54 -7.68 -2.54
CA VAL A 136 14.70 -7.24 -3.67
C VAL A 136 15.47 -7.46 -4.98
N LYS A 137 14.76 -7.88 -6.01
CA LYS A 137 15.37 -8.07 -7.34
C LYS A 137 15.82 -6.72 -7.92
N PRO A 138 16.93 -6.67 -8.66
CA PRO A 138 17.55 -5.41 -9.10
C PRO A 138 16.68 -4.59 -10.08
N TRP A 139 15.70 -5.21 -10.71
CA TRP A 139 14.76 -4.53 -11.60
C TRP A 139 13.52 -3.96 -10.90
N VAL A 140 13.35 -4.21 -9.59
CA VAL A 140 12.17 -3.73 -8.83
C VAL A 140 12.45 -2.35 -8.26
N LYS A 141 11.68 -1.38 -8.67
CA LYS A 141 11.66 -0.05 -8.06
C LYS A 141 10.86 -0.08 -6.78
N THR A 142 11.51 0.09 -5.65
CA THR A 142 10.89 0.14 -4.32
C THR A 142 10.73 1.57 -3.84
N SER A 143 9.72 1.83 -3.00
CA SER A 143 9.52 3.13 -2.37
C SER A 143 8.66 3.04 -1.12
N LEU A 144 8.88 3.99 -0.19
CA LEU A 144 8.03 4.22 0.98
C LEU A 144 7.50 5.67 0.91
N ALA A 145 6.18 5.83 0.86
CA ALA A 145 5.53 7.13 0.85
C ALA A 145 4.36 7.15 1.84
N PRO A 146 4.62 7.32 3.13
CA PRO A 146 3.58 7.32 4.15
C PRO A 146 2.69 8.57 4.07
N GLY A 147 1.50 8.51 4.65
CA GLY A 147 0.54 9.62 4.64
C GLY A 147 0.94 10.80 5.50
N SER A 148 1.74 10.59 6.54
CA SER A 148 2.22 11.65 7.43
C SER A 148 3.50 11.24 8.18
N LYS A 149 4.12 12.22 8.82
CA LYS A 149 5.32 12.02 9.65
C LYS A 149 5.10 11.08 10.84
N VAL A 150 3.88 10.92 11.34
CA VAL A 150 3.61 9.99 12.45
C VAL A 150 4.05 8.57 12.11
N VAL A 151 3.97 8.18 10.86
CA VAL A 151 4.41 6.84 10.40
C VAL A 151 5.91 6.67 10.53
N THR A 152 6.68 7.63 10.03
CA THR A 152 8.15 7.60 10.18
C THR A 152 8.55 7.64 11.64
N ASP A 153 7.87 8.44 12.46
CA ASP A 153 8.17 8.55 13.89
C ASP A 153 8.02 7.21 14.62
N TYR A 154 6.96 6.44 14.38
CA TYR A 154 6.82 5.15 15.07
C TYR A 154 7.66 4.04 14.42
N LEU A 155 7.95 4.08 13.12
CA LEU A 155 8.87 3.16 12.48
C LEU A 155 10.31 3.37 12.97
N ASP A 156 10.72 4.61 13.17
CA ASP A 156 12.03 4.96 13.73
C ASP A 156 12.14 4.55 15.20
N LYS A 157 11.13 4.89 16.02
CA LYS A 157 11.09 4.50 17.44
C LYS A 157 11.10 2.99 17.65
N SER A 158 10.44 2.24 16.77
CA SER A 158 10.45 0.77 16.81
C SER A 158 11.71 0.15 16.22
N GLY A 159 12.58 0.93 15.57
CA GLY A 159 13.77 0.46 14.89
C GLY A 159 13.52 -0.38 13.65
N LEU A 160 12.30 -0.29 13.08
CA LEU A 160 11.90 -1.07 11.90
C LEU A 160 12.27 -0.40 10.58
N ASN A 161 12.41 0.93 10.57
CA ASN A 161 12.72 1.69 9.36
C ASN A 161 14.00 1.20 8.67
N LYS A 162 15.05 0.87 9.43
CA LYS A 162 16.32 0.36 8.90
C LYS A 162 16.20 -0.91 8.05
N TYR A 163 15.23 -1.77 8.33
CA TYR A 163 15.00 -2.98 7.55
C TYR A 163 14.24 -2.70 6.25
N LEU A 164 13.33 -1.73 6.28
CA LEU A 164 12.71 -1.22 5.07
C LEU A 164 13.74 -0.59 4.15
N ASP A 165 14.62 0.25 4.68
CA ASP A 165 15.74 0.86 3.94
C ASP A 165 16.69 -0.20 3.36
N GLN A 166 17.00 -1.25 4.12
CA GLN A 166 17.87 -2.35 3.66
C GLN A 166 17.26 -3.10 2.45
N LEU A 167 15.94 -3.18 2.37
CA LEU A 167 15.23 -3.74 1.21
C LEU A 167 14.94 -2.69 0.11
N GLY A 168 15.44 -1.47 0.26
CA GLY A 168 15.31 -0.39 -0.72
C GLY A 168 13.99 0.39 -0.63
N PHE A 169 13.16 0.15 0.37
CA PHE A 169 11.94 0.94 0.62
C PHE A 169 12.27 2.26 1.33
N HIS A 170 13.03 3.11 0.64
CA HIS A 170 13.40 4.42 1.15
C HIS A 170 12.24 5.40 1.13
N LEU A 171 12.24 6.32 2.10
CA LEU A 171 11.28 7.41 2.14
C LEU A 171 11.50 8.33 0.92
N VAL A 172 10.49 8.42 0.05
CA VAL A 172 10.52 9.29 -1.16
C VAL A 172 9.64 10.52 -1.02
N GLY A 173 8.76 10.57 -0.04
CA GLY A 173 7.86 11.69 0.22
C GLY A 173 6.69 11.28 1.10
N TYR A 174 5.79 12.20 1.34
CA TYR A 174 4.55 11.97 2.11
C TYR A 174 3.33 12.20 1.24
N GLY A 175 2.33 11.34 1.39
CA GLY A 175 1.06 11.48 0.68
C GLY A 175 0.95 10.59 -0.55
N CYS A 176 0.11 11.02 -1.50
CA CYS A 176 -0.23 10.22 -2.68
C CYS A 176 0.90 10.19 -3.71
N THR A 177 1.44 9.01 -3.94
CA THR A 177 2.50 8.74 -4.92
C THR A 177 2.09 7.59 -5.84
N THR A 178 2.66 6.42 -5.68
CA THR A 178 2.36 5.22 -6.50
C THR A 178 0.88 4.85 -6.50
N CYS A 179 0.14 5.08 -5.41
CA CYS A 179 -1.29 4.77 -5.31
C CYS A 179 -2.17 5.52 -6.34
N ILE A 180 -1.69 6.64 -6.89
CA ILE A 180 -2.35 7.40 -7.95
C ILE A 180 -1.54 7.38 -9.27
N GLY A 181 -0.60 6.45 -9.42
CA GLY A 181 0.23 6.32 -10.61
C GLY A 181 1.46 7.22 -10.67
N ASN A 182 1.83 7.88 -9.57
CA ASN A 182 3.01 8.75 -9.49
C ASN A 182 4.27 8.04 -8.97
N SER A 183 4.55 6.84 -9.45
CA SER A 183 5.79 6.11 -9.10
C SER A 183 7.04 6.68 -9.76
N GLY A 184 6.87 7.59 -10.70
CA GLY A 184 7.94 8.05 -11.58
C GLY A 184 8.37 6.97 -12.60
N PRO A 185 9.28 7.30 -13.51
CA PRO A 185 9.71 6.37 -14.55
C PRO A 185 10.51 5.19 -13.99
N LEU A 186 10.44 4.07 -14.66
CA LEU A 186 11.41 2.98 -14.49
C LEU A 186 12.78 3.39 -15.05
N GLU A 187 13.81 2.68 -14.67
CA GLU A 187 15.12 2.81 -15.28
C GLU A 187 15.02 2.58 -16.79
N LYS A 188 15.79 3.35 -17.57
CA LYS A 188 15.67 3.37 -19.05
C LYS A 188 15.88 2.00 -19.70
N ASP A 189 16.83 1.22 -19.23
CA ASP A 189 17.15 -0.10 -19.81
C ASP A 189 16.06 -1.12 -19.42
N ILE A 190 15.48 -1.04 -18.24
CA ILE A 190 14.32 -1.84 -17.81
C ILE A 190 13.09 -1.48 -18.67
N ALA A 191 12.75 -0.19 -18.73
CA ALA A 191 11.62 0.28 -19.54
C ALA A 191 11.78 -0.09 -21.02
N GLY A 192 13.01 0.05 -21.55
CA GLY A 192 13.35 -0.35 -22.91
C GLY A 192 13.21 -1.84 -23.16
N CYS A 193 13.59 -2.69 -22.20
CA CYS A 193 13.41 -4.15 -22.29
C CYS A 193 11.91 -4.51 -22.34
N ILE A 194 11.12 -3.91 -21.47
CA ILE A 194 9.66 -4.14 -21.41
C ILE A 194 9.01 -3.74 -22.73
N ALA A 195 9.26 -2.53 -23.22
CA ALA A 195 8.64 -2.01 -24.43
C ALA A 195 9.06 -2.77 -25.69
N LYS A 196 10.38 -3.09 -25.82
CA LYS A 196 10.90 -3.81 -26.98
C LYS A 196 10.35 -5.22 -27.11
N ASN A 197 10.10 -5.89 -25.99
CA ASN A 197 9.70 -7.29 -25.98
C ASN A 197 8.21 -7.49 -25.64
N ASP A 198 7.44 -6.40 -25.52
CA ASP A 198 6.02 -6.40 -25.15
C ASP A 198 5.75 -7.24 -23.90
N LEU A 199 6.60 -7.05 -22.87
CA LEU A 199 6.46 -7.79 -21.62
C LEU A 199 5.26 -7.31 -20.81
N THR A 200 4.52 -8.25 -20.27
CA THR A 200 3.47 -8.01 -19.26
C THR A 200 4.08 -8.09 -17.86
N VAL A 201 4.28 -6.95 -17.21
CA VAL A 201 4.95 -6.82 -15.91
C VAL A 201 4.05 -6.14 -14.89
#